data_ac6fb2ffd83f4e24e06693a5726c13d6
#
_entry.id   ac6fb2ffd83f4e24e06693a5726c13d6
#
_cell.length_a   1.000
_cell.length_b   1.000
_cell.length_c   1.000
_cell.angle_alpha   90.00
_cell.angle_beta   90.00
_cell.angle_gamma   90.00
#
_symmetry.space_group_name_H-M   'P 1'
#
loop_
_entity.id
_entity.type
_entity.pdbx_description
1 polymer ?
#
loop_
_entity_poly.entity_id
_entity_poly.type
_entity_poly.pdbx_seq_one_letter_code
_entity_poly.pdbx_strand_id
1 'polypeptide(L)'
;MDIMPRYEKQSLSDMVVSYVKNRILSGTLKGGDRLIETDISNHFNISRAPVREAMRILNEQGLITFSPRKGNHVIEMDPAEIMEVFEIRTSLETQILRKILRNQMIKEEDFQQLTEIALEMKDGENRFRNEEDKVFLLNTLDISFHKYLWQLSGSVRRAQILESLFYQLLIAMNEDLS
;
A
#
# COMPACT_ATOMS: atom_id res chain seq x y z
N MET A 1 37.66 -6.36 -7.62
CA MET A 1 36.94 -5.61 -6.59
C MET A 1 35.49 -6.09 -6.68
N ASP A 2 35.17 -7.11 -5.86
CA ASP A 2 33.90 -7.81 -5.91
C ASP A 2 32.80 -6.89 -5.33
N ILE A 3 31.90 -6.41 -6.18
CA ILE A 3 30.67 -5.76 -5.77
C ILE A 3 29.65 -6.89 -5.56
N MET A 4 29.68 -7.47 -4.37
CA MET A 4 28.59 -8.36 -3.96
C MET A 4 27.27 -7.58 -3.99
N PRO A 5 26.21 -8.08 -4.66
CA PRO A 5 24.89 -7.51 -4.51
C PRO A 5 24.50 -7.61 -3.03
N ARG A 6 24.24 -6.45 -2.39
CA ARG A 6 23.62 -6.42 -1.07
C ARG A 6 22.23 -7.04 -1.24
N TYR A 7 22.09 -8.29 -0.80
CA TYR A 7 20.80 -8.84 -0.48
C TYR A 7 20.26 -7.99 0.68
N GLU A 8 19.35 -7.07 0.40
CA GLU A 8 18.55 -6.44 1.45
C GLU A 8 17.74 -7.54 2.11
N LYS A 9 18.27 -8.09 3.19
CA LYS A 9 17.49 -8.94 4.08
C LYS A 9 16.37 -8.05 4.59
N GLN A 10 15.14 -8.35 4.20
CA GLN A 10 13.96 -7.70 4.71
C GLN A 10 14.03 -7.69 6.23
N SER A 11 13.98 -6.51 6.84
CA SER A 11 14.06 -6.39 8.30
C SER A 11 12.79 -6.96 8.95
N LEU A 12 12.88 -7.32 10.23
CA LEU A 12 11.69 -7.80 10.95
C LEU A 12 10.61 -6.71 11.03
N SER A 13 11.00 -5.44 11.04
CA SER A 13 10.05 -4.33 10.98
C SER A 13 9.37 -4.23 9.61
N ASP A 14 10.11 -4.43 8.51
CA ASP A 14 9.52 -4.44 7.16
C ASP A 14 8.52 -5.59 6.99
N MET A 15 8.81 -6.75 7.58
CA MET A 15 7.90 -7.89 7.58
C MET A 15 6.59 -7.54 8.30
N VAL A 16 6.65 -6.87 9.45
CA VAL A 16 5.46 -6.41 10.19
C VAL A 16 4.71 -5.33 9.41
N VAL A 17 5.41 -4.37 8.78
CA VAL A 17 4.78 -3.36 7.91
C VAL A 17 4.03 -4.03 6.77
N SER A 18 4.66 -4.99 6.09
CA SER A 18 4.04 -5.75 4.99
C SER A 18 2.80 -6.52 5.47
N TYR A 19 2.86 -7.13 6.65
CA TYR A 19 1.73 -7.83 7.25
C TYR A 19 0.52 -6.90 7.45
N VAL A 20 0.74 -5.73 8.05
CA VAL A 20 -0.33 -4.74 8.25
C VAL A 20 -0.89 -4.26 6.91
N LYS A 21 -0.03 -3.94 5.95
CA LYS A 21 -0.45 -3.54 4.59
C LYS A 21 -1.26 -4.62 3.88
N ASN A 22 -0.86 -5.89 4.00
CA ASN A 22 -1.61 -7.00 3.41
C ASN A 22 -3.01 -7.15 4.01
N ARG A 23 -3.15 -6.91 5.32
CA ARG A 23 -4.46 -6.91 5.96
C ARG A 23 -5.36 -5.74 5.55
N ILE A 24 -4.76 -4.59 5.20
CA ILE A 24 -5.49 -3.48 4.56
C ILE A 24 -5.91 -3.87 3.15
N LEU A 25 -5.01 -4.47 2.36
CA LEU A 25 -5.31 -4.94 1.00
C LEU A 25 -6.43 -5.98 0.96
N SER A 26 -6.49 -6.89 1.93
CA SER A 26 -7.55 -7.90 2.03
C SER A 26 -8.87 -7.37 2.64
N GLY A 27 -8.91 -6.12 3.11
CA GLY A 27 -10.05 -5.56 3.81
C GLY A 27 -10.29 -6.13 5.22
N THR A 28 -9.37 -6.97 5.73
CA THR A 28 -9.47 -7.54 7.10
C THR A 28 -9.00 -6.60 8.19
N LEU A 29 -8.40 -5.48 7.81
CA LEU A 29 -8.03 -4.39 8.72
C LEU A 29 -8.69 -3.11 8.22
N LYS A 30 -9.53 -2.52 9.05
CA LYS A 30 -10.37 -1.37 8.72
C LYS A 30 -10.00 -0.14 9.55
N GLY A 31 -10.53 1.02 9.19
CA GLY A 31 -10.42 2.25 9.97
C GLY A 31 -10.87 2.03 11.42
N GLY A 32 -10.15 2.64 12.36
CA GLY A 32 -10.39 2.51 13.80
C GLY A 32 -9.90 1.20 14.44
N ASP A 33 -9.55 0.18 13.66
CA ASP A 33 -9.06 -1.10 14.20
C ASP A 33 -7.80 -0.91 15.03
N ARG A 34 -7.78 -1.57 16.18
CA ARG A 34 -6.64 -1.49 17.10
C ARG A 34 -5.53 -2.45 16.73
N LEU A 35 -4.30 -1.92 16.69
CA LEU A 35 -3.08 -2.70 16.47
C LEU A 35 -2.37 -2.92 17.81
N ILE A 36 -2.41 -4.17 18.33
CA ILE A 36 -1.82 -4.51 19.61
C ILE A 36 -0.41 -5.08 19.39
N GLU A 37 0.61 -4.35 19.85
CA GLU A 37 2.03 -4.72 19.67
C GLU A 37 2.35 -6.12 20.21
N THR A 38 1.75 -6.51 21.35
CA THR A 38 1.96 -7.84 21.94
C THR A 38 1.42 -8.96 21.07
N ASP A 39 0.26 -8.76 20.44
CA ASP A 39 -0.36 -9.78 19.61
C ASP A 39 0.45 -9.98 18.33
N ILE A 40 0.90 -8.88 17.72
CA ILE A 40 1.78 -8.93 16.54
C ILE A 40 3.13 -9.58 16.88
N SER A 41 3.74 -9.21 18.03
CA SER A 41 5.00 -9.81 18.42
C SER A 41 4.89 -11.32 18.69
N ASN A 42 3.78 -11.75 19.28
CA ASN A 42 3.46 -13.15 19.49
C ASN A 42 3.19 -13.89 18.18
N HIS A 43 2.42 -13.28 17.26
CA HIS A 43 2.12 -13.86 15.96
C HIS A 43 3.38 -14.21 15.14
N PHE A 44 4.39 -13.34 15.18
CA PHE A 44 5.65 -13.54 14.48
C PHE A 44 6.75 -14.20 15.32
N ASN A 45 6.49 -14.43 16.61
CA ASN A 45 7.50 -14.92 17.57
C ASN A 45 8.77 -14.05 17.58
N ILE A 46 8.60 -12.73 17.60
CA ILE A 46 9.68 -11.73 17.64
C ILE A 46 9.57 -10.84 18.88
N SER A 47 10.64 -10.11 19.19
CA SER A 47 10.59 -9.09 20.26
C SER A 47 9.70 -7.90 19.87
N ARG A 48 9.29 -7.09 20.86
CA ARG A 48 8.47 -5.90 20.61
C ARG A 48 9.22 -4.76 19.89
N ALA A 49 10.55 -4.74 19.91
CA ALA A 49 11.31 -3.66 19.31
C ALA A 49 11.06 -3.50 17.81
N PRO A 50 11.17 -4.55 16.95
CA PRO A 50 10.83 -4.43 15.53
C PRO A 50 9.35 -4.11 15.28
N VAL A 51 8.44 -4.55 16.16
CA VAL A 51 7.00 -4.20 16.07
C VAL A 51 6.80 -2.70 16.30
N ARG A 52 7.42 -2.12 17.32
CA ARG A 52 7.36 -0.66 17.58
C ARG A 52 7.94 0.14 16.43
N GLU A 53 9.04 -0.33 15.85
CA GLU A 53 9.62 0.32 14.68
C GLU A 53 8.66 0.27 13.49
N ALA A 54 8.00 -0.87 13.26
CA ALA A 54 6.96 -0.98 12.24
C ALA A 54 5.78 -0.03 12.50
N MET A 55 5.31 0.09 13.76
CA MET A 55 4.27 1.06 14.10
C MET A 55 4.71 2.49 13.82
N ARG A 56 5.97 2.84 14.11
CA ARG A 56 6.50 4.16 13.78
C ARG A 56 6.49 4.42 12.27
N ILE A 57 6.93 3.45 11.47
CA ILE A 57 6.93 3.55 9.99
C ILE A 57 5.50 3.72 9.46
N LEU A 58 4.55 2.91 9.94
CA LEU A 58 3.14 3.00 9.52
C LEU A 58 2.50 4.33 9.91
N ASN A 59 2.85 4.87 11.08
CA ASN A 59 2.41 6.20 11.52
C ASN A 59 3.00 7.31 10.62
N GLU A 60 4.29 7.25 10.29
CA GLU A 60 4.93 8.20 9.35
C GLU A 60 4.33 8.13 7.95
N GLN A 61 3.83 6.97 7.55
CA GLN A 61 3.07 6.79 6.30
C GLN A 61 1.60 7.24 6.41
N GLY A 62 1.15 7.67 7.59
CA GLY A 62 -0.23 8.09 7.81
C GLY A 62 -1.25 6.96 7.68
N LEU A 63 -0.86 5.70 7.94
CA LEU A 63 -1.76 4.55 7.90
C LEU A 63 -2.33 4.19 9.26
N ILE A 64 -1.63 4.59 10.30
CA ILE A 64 -2.08 4.43 11.68
C ILE A 64 -1.86 5.72 12.47
N THR A 65 -2.54 5.84 13.58
CA THR A 65 -2.36 6.91 14.56
C THR A 65 -2.10 6.31 15.93
N PHE A 66 -1.31 7.01 16.74
CA PHE A 66 -1.09 6.66 18.14
C PHE A 66 -1.82 7.63 19.04
N SER A 67 -2.68 7.11 19.92
CA SER A 67 -3.35 7.90 20.95
C SER A 67 -2.93 7.43 22.34
N PRO A 68 -2.54 8.37 23.25
CA PRO A 68 -2.31 8.02 24.66
C PRO A 68 -3.49 7.27 25.25
N ARG A 69 -3.25 6.17 25.98
CA ARG A 69 -4.25 5.28 26.59
C ARG A 69 -5.02 4.37 25.62
N LYS A 70 -5.17 4.71 24.33
CA LYS A 70 -5.82 3.86 23.34
C LYS A 70 -4.82 2.99 22.55
N GLY A 71 -3.58 3.48 22.36
CA GLY A 71 -2.52 2.77 21.61
C GLY A 71 -2.57 3.08 20.11
N ASN A 72 -2.07 2.15 19.29
CA ASN A 72 -2.03 2.28 17.84
C ASN A 72 -3.37 1.84 17.22
N HIS A 73 -3.91 2.66 16.32
CA HIS A 73 -5.15 2.38 15.57
C HIS A 73 -4.95 2.71 14.10
N VAL A 74 -5.62 1.98 13.24
CA VAL A 74 -5.75 2.35 11.82
C VAL A 74 -6.44 3.70 11.72
N ILE A 75 -6.03 4.55 10.78
CA ILE A 75 -6.65 5.86 10.59
C ILE A 75 -8.13 5.72 10.24
N GLU A 76 -8.91 6.68 10.68
CA GLU A 76 -10.27 6.95 10.21
C GLU A 76 -10.22 8.30 9.52
N MET A 77 -10.89 8.45 8.40
CA MET A 77 -10.94 9.71 7.64
C MET A 77 -12.39 10.13 7.44
N ASP A 78 -12.65 11.41 7.65
CA ASP A 78 -13.94 11.97 7.27
C ASP A 78 -14.05 12.16 5.74
N PRO A 79 -15.27 12.38 5.20
CA PRO A 79 -15.46 12.56 3.76
C PRO A 79 -14.64 13.72 3.15
N ALA A 80 -14.35 14.77 3.90
CA ALA A 80 -13.57 15.90 3.42
C ALA A 80 -12.08 15.53 3.29
N GLU A 81 -11.56 14.80 4.27
CA GLU A 81 -10.19 14.25 4.24
C GLU A 81 -10.01 13.25 3.09
N ILE A 82 -11.00 12.37 2.85
CA ILE A 82 -10.99 11.43 1.73
C ILE A 82 -10.91 12.18 0.40
N MET A 83 -11.71 13.22 0.23
CA MET A 83 -11.70 14.05 -0.98
C MET A 83 -10.36 14.77 -1.18
N GLU A 84 -9.76 15.30 -0.12
CA GLU A 84 -8.45 15.95 -0.18
C GLU A 84 -7.36 14.95 -0.60
N VAL A 85 -7.35 13.75 -0.03
CA VAL A 85 -6.42 12.67 -0.40
C VAL A 85 -6.58 12.31 -1.89
N PHE A 86 -7.81 12.20 -2.37
CA PHE A 86 -8.12 11.91 -3.77
C PHE A 86 -7.62 13.00 -4.71
N GLU A 87 -7.81 14.28 -4.37
CA GLU A 87 -7.35 15.43 -5.16
C GLU A 87 -5.81 15.47 -5.23
N ILE A 88 -5.13 15.28 -4.11
CA ILE A 88 -3.66 15.23 -4.05
C ILE A 88 -3.14 14.07 -4.91
N ARG A 89 -3.72 12.87 -4.78
CA ARG A 89 -3.35 11.70 -5.57
C ARG A 89 -3.50 11.99 -7.06
N THR A 90 -4.66 12.49 -7.49
CA THR A 90 -4.96 12.83 -8.89
C THR A 90 -3.96 13.84 -9.45
N SER A 91 -3.62 14.85 -8.67
CA SER A 91 -2.63 15.87 -9.07
C SER A 91 -1.25 15.25 -9.29
N LEU A 92 -0.77 14.41 -8.37
CA LEU A 92 0.54 13.78 -8.45
C LEU A 92 0.62 12.75 -9.58
N GLU A 93 -0.40 11.92 -9.76
CA GLU A 93 -0.47 10.93 -10.85
C GLU A 93 -0.52 11.61 -12.22
N THR A 94 -1.29 12.69 -12.35
CA THR A 94 -1.30 13.50 -13.59
C THR A 94 0.10 14.03 -13.93
N GLN A 95 0.87 14.49 -12.93
CA GLN A 95 2.24 14.95 -13.16
C GLN A 95 3.17 13.81 -13.58
N ILE A 96 2.99 12.62 -13.01
CA ILE A 96 3.74 11.40 -13.38
C ILE A 96 3.46 11.04 -14.84
N LEU A 97 2.17 10.93 -15.22
CA LEU A 97 1.78 10.60 -16.59
C LEU A 97 2.29 11.63 -17.61
N ARG A 98 2.17 12.93 -17.30
CA ARG A 98 2.74 13.98 -18.14
C ARG A 98 4.25 13.86 -18.31
N LYS A 99 4.97 13.48 -17.25
CA LYS A 99 6.43 13.26 -17.35
C LYS A 99 6.75 12.07 -18.23
N ILE A 100 6.06 10.95 -18.07
CA ILE A 100 6.21 9.75 -18.89
C ILE A 100 6.00 10.07 -20.37
N LEU A 101 4.89 10.74 -20.69
CA LEU A 101 4.54 11.09 -22.09
C LEU A 101 5.53 12.08 -22.71
N ARG A 102 5.87 13.17 -22.01
CA ARG A 102 6.82 14.18 -22.53
C ARG A 102 8.19 13.63 -22.83
N ASN A 103 8.66 12.67 -22.01
CA ASN A 103 9.99 12.10 -22.13
C ASN A 103 10.00 10.77 -22.89
N GLN A 104 8.86 10.35 -23.45
CA GLN A 104 8.72 9.09 -24.19
C GLN A 104 9.29 7.89 -23.41
N MET A 105 8.99 7.83 -22.10
CA MET A 105 9.59 6.85 -21.19
C MET A 105 8.96 5.47 -21.31
N ILE A 106 7.73 5.37 -21.85
CA ILE A 106 7.00 4.11 -22.01
C ILE A 106 7.41 3.41 -23.31
N LYS A 107 7.70 2.12 -23.21
CA LYS A 107 8.08 1.23 -24.31
C LYS A 107 7.00 0.18 -24.54
N GLU A 108 7.14 -0.60 -25.61
CA GLU A 108 6.23 -1.69 -25.93
C GLU A 108 6.14 -2.74 -24.81
N GLU A 109 7.28 -3.06 -24.20
CA GLU A 109 7.36 -4.00 -23.07
C GLU A 109 6.55 -3.51 -21.86
N ASP A 110 6.54 -2.20 -21.61
CA ASP A 110 5.77 -1.58 -20.52
C ASP A 110 4.27 -1.67 -20.79
N PHE A 111 3.83 -1.48 -22.04
CA PHE A 111 2.44 -1.67 -22.43
C PHE A 111 1.99 -3.12 -22.26
N GLN A 112 2.84 -4.08 -22.63
CA GLN A 112 2.56 -5.50 -22.44
C GLN A 112 2.37 -5.81 -20.95
N GLN A 113 3.29 -5.36 -20.08
CA GLN A 113 3.22 -5.58 -18.64
C GLN A 113 1.96 -4.95 -18.02
N LEU A 114 1.64 -3.70 -18.38
CA LEU A 114 0.43 -3.03 -17.90
C LEU A 114 -0.84 -3.73 -18.39
N THR A 115 -0.84 -4.23 -19.63
CA THR A 115 -1.96 -4.99 -20.19
C THR A 115 -2.14 -6.31 -19.48
N GLU A 116 -1.07 -7.03 -19.17
CA GLU A 116 -1.12 -8.28 -18.40
C GLU A 116 -1.75 -8.06 -17.02
N ILE A 117 -1.34 -7.03 -16.28
CA ILE A 117 -1.93 -6.68 -14.99
C ILE A 117 -3.44 -6.38 -15.15
N ALA A 118 -3.82 -5.58 -16.15
CA ALA A 118 -5.22 -5.21 -16.39
C ALA A 118 -6.09 -6.42 -16.79
N LEU A 119 -5.56 -7.36 -17.57
CA LEU A 119 -6.25 -8.61 -17.93
C LEU A 119 -6.40 -9.51 -16.70
N GLU A 120 -5.37 -9.61 -15.86
CA GLU A 120 -5.44 -10.38 -14.62
C GLU A 120 -6.46 -9.81 -13.63
N MET A 121 -6.60 -8.48 -13.55
CA MET A 121 -7.67 -7.84 -12.76
C MET A 121 -9.05 -8.26 -13.27
N LYS A 122 -9.28 -8.21 -14.59
CA LYS A 122 -10.55 -8.61 -15.21
C LYS A 122 -10.89 -10.09 -14.98
N ASP A 123 -9.90 -10.96 -15.11
CA ASP A 123 -10.08 -12.39 -14.89
C ASP A 123 -10.25 -12.73 -13.40
N GLY A 124 -9.61 -11.95 -12.53
CA GLY A 124 -9.63 -12.09 -11.07
C GLY A 124 -11.02 -11.93 -10.47
N GLU A 125 -11.89 -11.10 -11.06
CA GLU A 125 -13.26 -10.90 -10.59
C GLU A 125 -14.06 -12.21 -10.47
N ASN A 126 -13.77 -13.20 -11.33
CA ASN A 126 -14.50 -14.46 -11.39
C ASN A 126 -13.70 -15.66 -10.84
N ARG A 127 -12.47 -15.45 -10.34
CA ARG A 127 -11.53 -16.53 -9.99
C ARG A 127 -11.74 -17.08 -8.59
N PHE A 128 -12.21 -16.27 -7.67
CA PHE A 128 -12.31 -16.62 -6.25
C PHE A 128 -13.77 -16.75 -5.81
N ARG A 129 -14.02 -17.73 -4.92
CA ARG A 129 -15.31 -17.88 -4.23
C ARG A 129 -15.38 -17.09 -2.93
N ASN A 130 -14.22 -16.81 -2.32
CA ASN A 130 -14.08 -16.05 -1.10
C ASN A 130 -13.87 -14.57 -1.47
N GLU A 131 -14.69 -13.68 -0.91
CA GLU A 131 -14.62 -12.25 -1.20
C GLU A 131 -13.32 -11.62 -0.70
N GLU A 132 -12.79 -12.06 0.44
CA GLU A 132 -11.51 -11.57 0.99
C GLU A 132 -10.34 -11.83 0.02
N ASP A 133 -10.23 -13.05 -0.51
CA ASP A 133 -9.17 -13.41 -1.48
C ASP A 133 -9.31 -12.61 -2.78
N LYS A 134 -10.56 -12.37 -3.22
CA LYS A 134 -10.85 -11.56 -4.39
C LYS A 134 -10.45 -10.10 -4.18
N VAL A 135 -10.87 -9.50 -3.06
CA VAL A 135 -10.52 -8.12 -2.69
C VAL A 135 -9.00 -7.97 -2.58
N PHE A 136 -8.33 -8.91 -1.91
CA PHE A 136 -6.88 -8.91 -1.80
C PHE A 136 -6.18 -8.94 -3.17
N LEU A 137 -6.61 -9.83 -4.07
CA LEU A 137 -6.04 -9.91 -5.42
C LEU A 137 -6.26 -8.61 -6.19
N LEU A 138 -7.49 -8.12 -6.25
CA LEU A 138 -7.82 -6.92 -7.03
C LEU A 138 -7.06 -5.69 -6.52
N ASN A 139 -7.02 -5.47 -5.21
CA ASN A 139 -6.26 -4.37 -4.62
C ASN A 139 -4.74 -4.52 -4.82
N THR A 140 -4.23 -5.76 -4.81
CA THR A 140 -2.80 -6.04 -5.09
C THR A 140 -2.44 -5.73 -6.54
N LEU A 141 -3.30 -6.08 -7.48
CA LEU A 141 -3.10 -5.80 -8.90
C LEU A 141 -3.24 -4.29 -9.19
N ASP A 142 -4.23 -3.64 -8.57
CA ASP A 142 -4.44 -2.20 -8.71
C ASP A 142 -3.21 -1.41 -8.25
N ILE A 143 -2.72 -1.68 -7.03
CA ILE A 143 -1.49 -1.00 -6.57
C ILE A 143 -0.27 -1.36 -7.44
N SER A 144 -0.19 -2.59 -7.96
CA SER A 144 0.91 -3.00 -8.84
C SER A 144 0.90 -2.23 -10.15
N PHE A 145 -0.28 -2.01 -10.74
CA PHE A 145 -0.45 -1.19 -11.93
C PHE A 145 0.02 0.25 -11.71
N HIS A 146 -0.44 0.88 -10.64
CA HIS A 146 -0.05 2.24 -10.29
C HIS A 146 1.44 2.35 -9.96
N LYS A 147 1.99 1.44 -9.17
CA LYS A 147 3.43 1.41 -8.83
C LYS A 147 4.31 1.28 -10.06
N TYR A 148 3.90 0.47 -11.04
CA TYR A 148 4.64 0.34 -12.29
C TYR A 148 4.80 1.69 -12.98
N LEU A 149 3.71 2.45 -13.14
CA LEU A 149 3.74 3.79 -13.73
C LEU A 149 4.57 4.78 -12.89
N TRP A 150 4.45 4.72 -11.57
CA TRP A 150 5.23 5.62 -10.71
C TRP A 150 6.73 5.34 -10.83
N GLN A 151 7.14 4.07 -10.87
CA GLN A 151 8.54 3.65 -11.04
C GLN A 151 9.07 4.03 -12.42
N LEU A 152 8.30 3.79 -13.48
CA LEU A 152 8.64 4.15 -14.85
C LEU A 152 8.95 5.65 -14.97
N SER A 153 8.26 6.49 -14.24
CA SER A 153 8.51 7.93 -14.21
C SER A 153 9.84 8.32 -13.57
N GLY A 154 10.50 7.43 -12.80
CA GLY A 154 11.68 7.72 -12.00
C GLY A 154 11.46 8.76 -10.89
N SER A 155 10.20 9.05 -10.53
CA SER A 155 9.82 10.07 -9.53
C SER A 155 9.70 9.46 -8.13
N VAL A 156 10.82 9.05 -7.52
CA VAL A 156 10.87 8.30 -6.26
C VAL A 156 10.04 8.96 -5.14
N ARG A 157 10.18 10.27 -4.92
CA ARG A 157 9.43 10.97 -3.85
C ARG A 157 7.93 10.97 -4.10
N ARG A 158 7.48 11.17 -5.36
CA ARG A 158 6.06 11.09 -5.70
C ARG A 158 5.52 9.67 -5.49
N ALA A 159 6.27 8.66 -5.89
CA ALA A 159 5.89 7.26 -5.70
C ALA A 159 5.69 6.92 -4.21
N GLN A 160 6.57 7.38 -3.33
CA GLN A 160 6.44 7.17 -1.88
C GLN A 160 5.17 7.82 -1.30
N ILE A 161 4.87 9.07 -1.70
CA ILE A 161 3.66 9.77 -1.26
C ILE A 161 2.42 9.05 -1.80
N LEU A 162 2.41 8.73 -3.10
CA LEU A 162 1.30 8.05 -3.75
C LEU A 162 1.01 6.68 -3.16
N GLU A 163 2.04 5.94 -2.75
CA GLU A 163 1.83 4.66 -2.07
C GLU A 163 1.09 4.85 -0.73
N SER A 164 1.48 5.85 0.08
CA SER A 164 0.75 6.18 1.31
C SER A 164 -0.71 6.55 1.04
N LEU A 165 -0.95 7.45 0.09
CA LEU A 165 -2.30 7.91 -0.27
C LEU A 165 -3.16 6.76 -0.81
N PHE A 166 -2.56 5.81 -1.55
CA PHE A 166 -3.25 4.62 -2.04
C PHE A 166 -3.80 3.78 -0.88
N TYR A 167 -2.98 3.46 0.11
CA TYR A 167 -3.42 2.68 1.27
C TYR A 167 -4.44 3.43 2.12
N GLN A 168 -4.31 4.76 2.26
CA GLN A 168 -5.30 5.59 2.98
C GLN A 168 -6.68 5.50 2.32
N LEU A 169 -6.75 5.61 0.98
CA LEU A 169 -8.02 5.44 0.25
C LEU A 169 -8.57 4.03 0.37
N LEU A 170 -7.73 2.98 0.35
CA LEU A 170 -8.19 1.61 0.58
C LEU A 170 -8.80 1.43 1.97
N ILE A 171 -8.21 2.03 3.01
CA ILE A 171 -8.76 1.99 4.37
C ILE A 171 -10.16 2.59 4.37
N ALA A 172 -10.33 3.77 3.77
CA ALA A 172 -11.63 4.42 3.68
C ALA A 172 -12.67 3.60 2.89
N MET A 173 -12.26 3.00 1.77
CA MET A 173 -13.16 2.18 0.94
C MET A 173 -13.56 0.86 1.63
N ASN A 174 -12.70 0.29 2.47
CA ASN A 174 -12.99 -0.94 3.20
C ASN A 174 -14.06 -0.76 4.30
N GLU A 175 -14.37 0.49 4.71
CA GLU A 175 -15.44 0.77 5.68
C GLU A 175 -16.84 0.54 5.08
N ASP A 176 -17.01 0.81 3.78
CA ASP A 176 -18.30 0.71 3.08
C ASP A 176 -18.68 -0.74 2.70
N LEU A 177 -17.77 -1.70 2.84
CA LEU A 177 -17.98 -3.12 2.48
C LEU A 177 -18.53 -3.98 3.64
N SER A 178 -19.02 -3.37 4.73
CA SER A 178 -19.51 -4.06 5.94
C SER A 178 -21.02 -4.06 6.08
#